data_fa605485707adc708aea0e1a354b8c0c
#
_entry.id   fa605485707adc708aea0e1a354b8c0c
#
_cell.length_a   1.000
_cell.length_b   1.000
_cell.length_c   1.000
_cell.angle_alpha   90.00
_cell.angle_beta   90.00
_cell.angle_gamma   90.00
#
_symmetry.space_group_name_H-M   'P 1'
#
loop_
_entity.id
_entity.type
_entity.pdbx_description
1 polymer ?
#
loop_
_entity_poly.entity_id
_entity_poly.type
_entity_poly.pdbx_seq_one_letter_code
_entity_poly.pdbx_strand_id
1 'polypeptide(L)'
;MRSLLLAAAVLSSGQLMAQDETGTEVPALEERLANERNTYENPFVMTPHKPNYILLGNYNDNLPEDIYAQYGDLQDTEVKFQLSLKIPAWVSKSKKLGLLFAYSQVSHWQAYNKKESSPFRETNYEPEVFLSWRPDYDLGAGWNLQLAQFGFVHQSNGRGGDLSRSWNRIKASVAFEKGNFGLGISPWYRIHEDRENDDNHDITDFLGHGKVQAAYKLGNHTFSLMSRNNLESGFSKGAVEGSWSFPITERVKGYVQFFTGYGSNLIEYNHYNTTAGVGIALTDWL
;
A
#
# COMPACT_ATOMS: atom_id res chain seq x y z
N MET A 1 -8.10 38.62 18.29
CA MET A 1 -7.86 38.53 16.85
C MET A 1 -6.43 38.88 16.56
N ARG A 2 -5.56 37.88 16.40
CA ARG A 2 -4.17 38.06 15.87
C ARG A 2 -3.95 36.94 14.87
N SER A 3 -3.86 37.32 13.62
CA SER A 3 -3.64 36.45 12.47
C SER A 3 -2.21 35.92 12.50
N LEU A 4 -2.01 34.61 12.57
CA LEU A 4 -0.73 33.97 12.30
C LEU A 4 -0.67 33.68 10.78
N LEU A 5 0.11 34.47 10.07
CA LEU A 5 0.59 34.16 8.72
C LEU A 5 1.80 33.21 8.87
N LEU A 6 1.62 31.96 8.54
CA LEU A 6 2.74 31.03 8.32
C LEU A 6 3.25 31.22 6.91
N ALA A 7 4.41 31.86 6.77
CA ALA A 7 5.14 31.92 5.52
C ALA A 7 5.86 30.58 5.28
N ALA A 8 5.42 29.81 4.30
CA ALA A 8 6.14 28.66 3.81
C ALA A 8 7.32 29.14 2.95
N ALA A 9 8.52 29.05 3.48
CA ALA A 9 9.75 29.25 2.70
C ALA A 9 9.99 27.99 1.85
N VAL A 10 9.76 28.07 0.55
CA VAL A 10 10.17 27.05 -0.42
C VAL A 10 11.68 27.19 -0.63
N LEU A 11 12.46 26.33 0.04
CA LEU A 11 13.88 26.17 -0.28
C LEU A 11 13.99 25.33 -1.56
N SER A 12 14.32 25.97 -2.67
CA SER A 12 14.67 25.31 -3.92
C SER A 12 16.07 24.71 -3.82
N SER A 13 16.18 23.48 -3.35
CA SER A 13 17.38 22.66 -3.61
C SER A 13 17.22 22.03 -4.97
N GLY A 14 17.98 22.53 -5.97
CA GLY A 14 18.05 21.95 -7.30
C GLY A 14 18.62 20.52 -7.18
N GLN A 15 17.78 19.51 -7.44
CA GLN A 15 18.22 18.14 -7.53
C GLN A 15 18.45 17.76 -8.98
N LEU A 16 19.55 17.01 -9.22
CA LEU A 16 19.76 16.30 -10.47
C LEU A 16 18.66 15.22 -10.56
N MET A 17 17.71 15.42 -11.46
CA MET A 17 16.81 14.37 -11.92
C MET A 17 17.61 13.37 -12.75
N ALA A 18 17.29 12.08 -12.65
CA ALA A 18 17.86 11.09 -13.56
C ALA A 18 17.42 11.46 -14.99
N GLN A 19 18.41 11.56 -15.89
CA GLN A 19 18.19 11.83 -17.32
C GLN A 19 18.63 10.59 -18.10
N ASP A 20 17.94 10.30 -19.19
CA ASP A 20 18.41 9.31 -20.15
C ASP A 20 19.59 9.86 -20.96
N GLU A 21 20.19 9.05 -21.83
CA GLU A 21 21.30 9.44 -22.70
C GLU A 21 20.93 10.59 -23.67
N THR A 22 19.64 10.89 -23.83
CA THR A 22 19.11 11.97 -24.67
C THR A 22 18.81 13.25 -23.89
N GLY A 23 18.97 13.24 -22.55
CA GLY A 23 18.71 14.37 -21.66
C GLY A 23 17.24 14.56 -21.30
N THR A 24 16.38 13.57 -21.60
CA THR A 24 14.98 13.54 -21.17
C THR A 24 14.86 12.96 -19.75
N GLU A 25 13.92 13.47 -18.96
CA GLU A 25 13.65 12.91 -17.64
C GLU A 25 13.09 11.48 -17.77
N VAL A 26 13.72 10.52 -17.06
CA VAL A 26 13.21 9.14 -16.99
C VAL A 26 11.90 9.15 -16.21
N PRO A 27 10.82 8.54 -16.75
CA PRO A 27 9.55 8.42 -16.04
C PRO A 27 9.70 7.73 -14.68
N ALA A 28 8.91 8.16 -13.68
CA ALA A 28 9.15 7.81 -12.29
C ALA A 28 8.97 6.31 -11.98
N LEU A 29 7.97 5.66 -12.60
CA LEU A 29 7.76 4.22 -12.42
C LEU A 29 8.82 3.41 -13.16
N GLU A 30 9.22 3.84 -14.36
CA GLU A 30 10.33 3.23 -15.11
C GLU A 30 11.63 3.31 -14.32
N GLU A 31 11.97 4.47 -13.74
CA GLU A 31 13.14 4.65 -12.88
C GLU A 31 13.13 3.64 -11.71
N ARG A 32 12.01 3.55 -11.00
CA ARG A 32 11.83 2.59 -9.90
C ARG A 32 12.02 1.14 -10.36
N LEU A 33 11.38 0.76 -11.48
CA LEU A 33 11.47 -0.59 -12.01
C LEU A 33 12.86 -0.92 -12.56
N ALA A 34 13.58 0.07 -13.12
CA ALA A 34 14.97 -0.09 -13.56
C ALA A 34 15.88 -0.33 -12.35
N ASN A 35 15.76 0.47 -11.31
CA ASN A 35 16.52 0.31 -10.06
C ASN A 35 16.30 -1.08 -9.45
N GLU A 36 15.07 -1.59 -9.45
CA GLU A 36 14.75 -2.94 -9.00
C GLU A 36 15.44 -4.01 -9.88
N ARG A 37 15.40 -3.87 -11.23
CA ARG A 37 16.06 -4.80 -12.15
C ARG A 37 17.58 -4.90 -11.93
N ASN A 38 18.22 -3.81 -11.54
CA ASN A 38 19.66 -3.78 -11.25
C ASN A 38 20.03 -4.63 -10.03
N THR A 39 19.07 -4.88 -9.13
CA THR A 39 19.29 -5.73 -7.95
C THR A 39 19.18 -7.23 -8.25
N TYR A 40 18.60 -7.63 -9.37
CA TYR A 40 18.32 -9.05 -9.68
C TYR A 40 19.56 -9.93 -9.86
N GLU A 41 20.73 -9.34 -10.04
CA GLU A 41 22.01 -10.07 -10.08
C GLU A 41 22.50 -10.50 -8.70
N ASN A 42 21.98 -9.89 -7.65
CA ASN A 42 22.28 -10.25 -6.27
C ASN A 42 21.09 -11.03 -5.64
N PRO A 43 21.21 -12.36 -5.45
CA PRO A 43 20.11 -13.19 -4.95
C PRO A 43 19.73 -12.90 -3.50
N PHE A 44 20.54 -12.13 -2.77
CA PHE A 44 20.30 -11.80 -1.36
C PHE A 44 19.64 -10.43 -1.16
N VAL A 45 19.31 -9.72 -2.24
CA VAL A 45 18.67 -8.41 -2.15
C VAL A 45 17.15 -8.54 -2.11
N MET A 46 16.55 -8.03 -1.06
CA MET A 46 15.11 -7.81 -0.96
C MET A 46 14.78 -6.40 -1.43
N THR A 47 13.74 -6.25 -2.24
CA THR A 47 13.28 -4.96 -2.72
C THR A 47 11.90 -4.61 -2.14
N PRO A 48 11.54 -3.34 -2.01
CA PRO A 48 10.22 -2.93 -1.56
C PRO A 48 9.12 -3.43 -2.52
N HIS A 49 8.02 -3.98 -1.95
CA HIS A 49 6.85 -4.37 -2.73
C HIS A 49 5.78 -3.27 -2.70
N LYS A 50 5.37 -2.86 -1.50
CA LYS A 50 4.51 -1.71 -1.22
C LYS A 50 5.31 -0.66 -0.43
N PRO A 51 4.78 0.54 -0.15
CA PRO A 51 5.44 1.51 0.72
C PRO A 51 5.81 0.94 2.09
N ASN A 52 7.00 1.30 2.58
CA ASN A 52 7.46 0.96 3.92
C ASN A 52 7.43 2.23 4.76
N TYR A 53 6.54 2.27 5.74
CA TYR A 53 6.29 3.46 6.55
C TYR A 53 5.96 3.12 8.00
N ILE A 54 6.12 4.11 8.86
CA ILE A 54 5.60 4.15 10.22
C ILE A 54 4.90 5.50 10.46
N LEU A 55 3.59 5.47 10.74
CA LEU A 55 2.82 6.60 11.21
C LEU A 55 2.93 6.63 12.73
N LEU A 56 3.64 7.62 13.24
CA LEU A 56 3.85 7.79 14.68
C LEU A 56 2.56 8.24 15.39
N GLY A 57 1.71 9.00 14.70
CA GLY A 57 0.36 9.33 15.15
C GLY A 57 -0.61 8.97 14.02
N ASN A 58 -1.45 7.98 14.24
CA ASN A 58 -2.55 7.59 13.37
C ASN A 58 -3.84 7.66 14.17
N TYR A 59 -4.63 8.69 13.93
CA TYR A 59 -5.93 8.89 14.55
C TYR A 59 -6.99 8.10 13.80
N ASN A 60 -7.89 7.44 14.54
CA ASN A 60 -9.06 6.73 14.02
C ASN A 60 -10.31 7.34 14.69
N ASP A 61 -11.28 7.78 13.90
CA ASP A 61 -12.49 8.45 14.37
C ASP A 61 -13.55 7.48 14.91
N ASN A 62 -13.42 6.18 14.63
CA ASN A 62 -14.45 5.20 14.93
C ASN A 62 -13.85 3.80 15.15
N LEU A 63 -13.26 3.59 16.33
CA LEU A 63 -12.76 2.25 16.74
C LEU A 63 -13.94 1.40 17.23
N PRO A 64 -14.12 0.17 16.73
CA PRO A 64 -15.16 -0.74 17.21
C PRO A 64 -14.74 -1.39 18.54
N GLU A 65 -15.15 -0.79 19.66
CA GLU A 65 -14.76 -1.22 21.01
C GLU A 65 -15.17 -2.67 21.32
N ASP A 66 -16.31 -3.12 20.79
CA ASP A 66 -16.83 -4.47 20.97
C ASP A 66 -15.91 -5.55 20.38
N ILE A 67 -15.32 -5.29 19.21
CA ILE A 67 -14.34 -6.21 18.55
C ILE A 67 -13.08 -6.35 19.40
N TYR A 68 -12.71 -5.31 20.12
CA TYR A 68 -11.45 -5.21 20.85
C TYR A 68 -11.61 -5.27 22.38
N ALA A 69 -12.76 -5.70 22.88
CA ALA A 69 -13.10 -5.72 24.31
C ALA A 69 -12.04 -6.44 25.19
N GLN A 70 -11.32 -7.43 24.63
CA GLN A 70 -10.25 -8.13 25.34
C GLN A 70 -9.01 -7.27 25.64
N TYR A 71 -8.86 -6.10 25.00
CA TYR A 71 -7.75 -5.19 25.21
C TYR A 71 -8.08 -4.02 26.16
N GLY A 72 -9.29 -3.98 26.71
CA GLY A 72 -9.74 -2.86 27.55
C GLY A 72 -10.00 -1.59 26.76
N ASP A 73 -9.76 -0.43 27.40
CA ASP A 73 -10.03 0.87 26.80
C ASP A 73 -8.95 1.20 25.74
N LEU A 74 -9.32 1.25 24.48
CA LEU A 74 -8.42 1.64 23.39
C LEU A 74 -8.33 3.18 23.27
N GLN A 75 -7.22 3.65 22.72
CA GLN A 75 -7.01 5.05 22.36
C GLN A 75 -7.25 5.26 20.87
N ASP A 76 -7.90 6.37 20.52
CA ASP A 76 -8.14 6.75 19.11
C ASP A 76 -6.84 7.01 18.32
N THR A 77 -5.75 7.30 19.03
CA THR A 77 -4.44 7.55 18.43
C THR A 77 -3.49 6.41 18.71
N GLU A 78 -2.94 5.84 17.66
CA GLU A 78 -2.04 4.69 17.71
C GLU A 78 -0.86 4.85 16.74
N VAL A 79 0.11 3.95 16.81
CA VAL A 79 1.13 3.77 15.78
C VAL A 79 0.60 2.78 14.74
N LYS A 80 0.67 3.17 13.45
CA LYS A 80 0.41 2.25 12.33
C LYS A 80 1.68 2.12 11.50
N PHE A 81 2.07 0.90 11.16
CA PHE A 81 3.21 0.73 10.25
C PHE A 81 2.98 -0.38 9.22
N GLN A 82 3.64 -0.22 8.09
CA GLN A 82 3.69 -1.22 7.03
C GLN A 82 5.13 -1.59 6.72
N LEU A 83 5.38 -2.89 6.71
CA LEU A 83 6.59 -3.51 6.18
C LEU A 83 6.21 -4.34 4.96
N SER A 84 6.86 -4.11 3.82
CA SER A 84 6.53 -4.81 2.59
C SER A 84 7.76 -5.00 1.72
N LEU A 85 8.10 -6.27 1.49
CA LEU A 85 9.30 -6.70 0.77
C LEU A 85 8.95 -7.76 -0.26
N LYS A 86 9.78 -7.88 -1.30
CA LYS A 86 9.70 -8.97 -2.28
C LYS A 86 11.09 -9.46 -2.66
N ILE A 87 11.16 -10.72 -3.07
CA ILE A 87 12.36 -11.38 -3.56
C ILE A 87 12.05 -12.09 -4.89
N PRO A 88 12.95 -12.08 -5.86
CA PRO A 88 12.81 -12.90 -7.05
C PRO A 88 13.22 -14.36 -6.74
N ALA A 89 12.28 -15.31 -6.98
CA ALA A 89 12.61 -16.75 -6.96
C ALA A 89 13.24 -17.19 -8.28
N TRP A 90 12.82 -16.56 -9.37
CA TRP A 90 13.35 -16.80 -10.70
C TRP A 90 13.18 -15.56 -11.56
N VAL A 91 14.14 -15.30 -12.43
CA VAL A 91 14.11 -14.19 -13.40
C VAL A 91 14.63 -14.69 -14.75
N SER A 92 13.95 -14.32 -15.82
CA SER A 92 14.40 -14.61 -17.18
C SER A 92 15.70 -13.89 -17.52
N LYS A 93 16.45 -14.39 -18.52
CA LYS A 93 17.70 -13.75 -18.99
C LYS A 93 17.51 -12.31 -19.44
N SER A 94 16.31 -11.98 -19.99
CA SER A 94 15.96 -10.61 -20.39
C SER A 94 15.58 -9.70 -19.21
N LYS A 95 15.47 -10.25 -18.00
CA LYS A 95 14.98 -9.56 -16.80
C LYS A 95 13.56 -8.96 -16.96
N LYS A 96 12.81 -9.35 -18.03
CA LYS A 96 11.45 -8.88 -18.29
C LYS A 96 10.37 -9.74 -17.65
N LEU A 97 10.67 -11.01 -17.35
CA LEU A 97 9.75 -11.95 -16.73
C LEU A 97 10.39 -12.54 -15.48
N GLY A 98 9.64 -12.60 -14.39
CA GLY A 98 10.10 -13.20 -13.14
C GLY A 98 8.98 -13.84 -12.35
N LEU A 99 9.33 -14.84 -11.53
CA LEU A 99 8.49 -15.37 -10.45
C LEU A 99 9.01 -14.76 -9.15
N LEU A 100 8.14 -14.06 -8.43
CA LEU A 100 8.47 -13.36 -7.21
C LEU A 100 7.63 -13.85 -6.04
N PHE A 101 8.24 -13.84 -4.85
CA PHE A 101 7.55 -13.92 -3.59
C PHE A 101 7.56 -12.55 -2.93
N ALA A 102 6.43 -12.15 -2.36
CA ALA A 102 6.34 -10.94 -1.56
C ALA A 102 5.66 -11.23 -0.22
N TYR A 103 5.97 -10.38 0.73
CA TYR A 103 5.34 -10.37 2.04
C TYR A 103 5.05 -8.94 2.45
N SER A 104 3.82 -8.69 2.87
CA SER A 104 3.42 -7.41 3.46
C SER A 104 2.81 -7.63 4.83
N GLN A 105 3.12 -6.73 5.74
CA GLN A 105 2.53 -6.70 7.08
C GLN A 105 2.08 -5.28 7.37
N VAL A 106 0.85 -5.14 7.87
CA VAL A 106 0.34 -3.89 8.44
C VAL A 106 -0.01 -4.14 9.88
N SER A 107 0.50 -3.32 10.78
CA SER A 107 0.25 -3.44 12.23
C SER A 107 -0.32 -2.14 12.78
N HIS A 108 -1.30 -2.29 13.66
CA HIS A 108 -1.95 -1.25 14.44
C HIS A 108 -1.58 -1.44 15.90
N TRP A 109 -0.77 -0.53 16.44
CA TRP A 109 -0.14 -0.67 17.74
C TRP A 109 -0.55 0.45 18.68
N GLN A 110 -1.22 0.10 19.76
CA GLN A 110 -1.61 1.02 20.84
C GLN A 110 -0.38 1.45 21.70
N ALA A 111 0.68 1.91 21.04
CA ALA A 111 1.99 2.18 21.63
C ALA A 111 1.94 3.14 22.84
N TYR A 112 0.95 4.03 22.83
CA TYR A 112 0.77 5.06 23.87
C TYR A 112 -0.12 4.60 25.02
N ASN A 113 -0.83 3.48 24.87
CA ASN A 113 -1.77 2.93 25.85
C ASN A 113 -1.04 2.10 26.92
N LYS A 114 -0.37 2.78 27.84
CA LYS A 114 0.35 2.12 28.92
C LYS A 114 -0.56 1.39 29.91
N LYS A 115 -1.82 1.84 30.07
CA LYS A 115 -2.80 1.23 30.95
C LYS A 115 -3.07 -0.22 30.54
N GLU A 116 -3.14 -0.47 29.24
CA GLU A 116 -3.41 -1.80 28.67
C GLU A 116 -2.14 -2.51 28.17
N SER A 117 -0.95 -2.13 28.67
CA SER A 117 0.35 -2.72 28.31
C SER A 117 0.70 -2.61 26.82
N SER A 118 0.26 -1.52 26.18
CA SER A 118 0.60 -1.17 24.80
C SER A 118 0.40 -2.32 23.78
N PRO A 119 -0.82 -2.89 23.64
CA PRO A 119 -1.04 -4.06 22.80
C PRO A 119 -0.98 -3.72 21.30
N PHE A 120 -0.64 -4.70 20.47
CA PHE A 120 -0.98 -4.72 19.07
C PHE A 120 -2.47 -5.11 18.94
N ARG A 121 -3.34 -4.14 18.59
CA ARG A 121 -4.77 -4.42 18.47
C ARG A 121 -5.10 -5.23 17.21
N GLU A 122 -4.33 -5.02 16.12
CA GLU A 122 -4.47 -5.79 14.91
C GLU A 122 -3.15 -5.85 14.14
N THR A 123 -2.89 -6.99 13.50
CA THR A 123 -1.81 -7.16 12.54
C THR A 123 -2.31 -8.00 11.38
N ASN A 124 -2.13 -7.51 10.17
CA ASN A 124 -2.51 -8.21 8.95
C ASN A 124 -1.27 -8.65 8.20
N TYR A 125 -1.21 -9.91 7.83
CA TYR A 125 -0.15 -10.56 7.09
C TYR A 125 -0.62 -10.88 5.68
N GLU A 126 0.16 -10.52 4.66
CA GLU A 126 -0.20 -10.76 3.26
C GLU A 126 1.02 -11.33 2.49
N PRO A 127 1.24 -12.65 2.53
CA PRO A 127 2.15 -13.32 1.61
C PRO A 127 1.55 -13.44 0.21
N GLU A 128 2.39 -13.22 -0.81
CA GLU A 128 2.02 -13.26 -2.23
C GLU A 128 3.05 -14.06 -3.02
N VAL A 129 2.59 -14.78 -4.05
CA VAL A 129 3.43 -15.37 -5.09
C VAL A 129 2.86 -15.00 -6.44
N PHE A 130 3.67 -14.43 -7.33
CA PHE A 130 3.19 -13.93 -8.60
C PHE A 130 4.24 -13.96 -9.71
N LEU A 131 3.76 -14.17 -10.92
CA LEU A 131 4.49 -13.87 -12.14
C LEU A 131 4.44 -12.37 -12.38
N SER A 132 5.58 -11.77 -12.72
CA SER A 132 5.72 -10.36 -13.05
C SER A 132 6.31 -10.22 -14.44
N TRP A 133 5.60 -9.55 -15.32
CA TRP A 133 6.03 -9.26 -16.67
C TRP A 133 6.17 -7.74 -16.86
N ARG A 134 7.29 -7.33 -17.43
CA ARG A 134 7.62 -5.94 -17.75
C ARG A 134 7.70 -5.78 -19.27
N PRO A 135 6.55 -5.53 -19.92
CA PRO A 135 6.47 -5.43 -21.37
C PRO A 135 7.21 -4.21 -21.92
N ASP A 136 7.17 -3.08 -21.18
CA ASP A 136 7.65 -1.79 -21.63
C ASP A 136 7.06 -1.48 -23.02
N TYR A 137 5.73 -1.46 -23.08
CA TYR A 137 4.98 -1.38 -24.32
C TYR A 137 4.35 0.00 -24.49
N ASP A 138 4.73 0.71 -25.55
CA ASP A 138 4.17 2.00 -25.91
C ASP A 138 2.72 1.84 -26.43
N LEU A 139 1.79 2.48 -25.74
CA LEU A 139 0.36 2.50 -26.08
C LEU A 139 -0.01 3.74 -26.92
N GLY A 140 0.93 4.63 -27.19
CA GLY A 140 0.71 5.91 -27.84
C GLY A 140 0.28 7.02 -26.88
N ALA A 141 0.29 8.25 -27.38
CA ALA A 141 -0.03 9.47 -26.63
C ALA A 141 0.79 9.64 -25.32
N GLY A 142 1.99 9.03 -25.26
CA GLY A 142 2.90 9.06 -24.10
C GLY A 142 2.53 8.10 -22.97
N TRP A 143 1.61 7.17 -23.19
CA TRP A 143 1.29 6.11 -22.24
C TRP A 143 2.09 4.83 -22.52
N ASN A 144 2.65 4.25 -21.49
CA ASN A 144 3.36 2.97 -21.53
C ASN A 144 2.74 1.97 -20.56
N LEU A 145 2.61 0.71 -21.00
CA LEU A 145 2.35 -0.42 -20.10
C LEU A 145 3.69 -0.91 -19.53
N GLN A 146 3.92 -0.61 -18.26
CA GLN A 146 5.19 -0.88 -17.58
C GLN A 146 5.24 -2.22 -16.88
N LEU A 147 4.09 -2.68 -16.37
CA LEU A 147 4.03 -3.87 -15.52
C LEU A 147 2.71 -4.61 -15.69
N ALA A 148 2.80 -5.93 -15.77
CA ALA A 148 1.66 -6.83 -15.59
C ALA A 148 2.06 -7.95 -14.62
N GLN A 149 1.16 -8.28 -13.69
CA GLN A 149 1.38 -9.32 -12.68
C GLN A 149 0.16 -10.21 -12.56
N PHE A 150 0.41 -11.48 -12.27
CA PHE A 150 -0.65 -12.44 -11.99
C PHE A 150 -0.19 -13.44 -10.95
N GLY A 151 -0.99 -13.67 -9.91
CA GLY A 151 -0.57 -14.55 -8.84
C GLY A 151 -1.62 -14.82 -7.78
N PHE A 152 -1.16 -15.50 -6.74
CA PHE A 152 -1.92 -15.88 -5.57
C PHE A 152 -1.56 -14.98 -4.39
N VAL A 153 -2.56 -14.61 -3.62
CA VAL A 153 -2.44 -13.79 -2.41
C VAL A 153 -3.22 -14.45 -1.29
N HIS A 154 -2.55 -14.73 -0.20
CA HIS A 154 -3.19 -15.03 1.07
C HIS A 154 -3.17 -13.78 1.95
N GLN A 155 -4.22 -13.53 2.71
CA GLN A 155 -4.21 -12.49 3.74
C GLN A 155 -4.92 -13.01 4.98
N SER A 156 -4.30 -12.81 6.14
CA SER A 156 -4.85 -13.21 7.43
C SER A 156 -4.40 -12.27 8.55
N ASN A 157 -5.14 -12.27 9.66
CA ASN A 157 -4.73 -11.55 10.86
C ASN A 157 -4.02 -12.44 11.90
N GLY A 158 -3.84 -13.74 11.61
CA GLY A 158 -3.13 -14.67 12.48
C GLY A 158 -3.82 -14.96 13.81
N ARG A 159 -5.09 -14.60 13.94
CA ARG A 159 -5.90 -14.87 15.13
C ARG A 159 -6.68 -16.17 14.99
N GLY A 160 -7.20 -16.68 16.10
CA GLY A 160 -8.08 -17.84 16.14
C GLY A 160 -9.47 -17.50 16.67
N GLY A 161 -10.41 -18.45 16.53
CA GLY A 161 -11.78 -18.32 16.99
C GLY A 161 -12.53 -17.16 16.32
N ASP A 162 -13.42 -16.50 17.03
CA ASP A 162 -14.29 -15.45 16.52
C ASP A 162 -13.54 -14.21 15.99
N LEU A 163 -12.28 -14.06 16.36
CA LEU A 163 -11.42 -12.97 15.91
C LEU A 163 -10.61 -13.31 14.66
N SER A 164 -10.68 -14.54 14.17
CA SER A 164 -9.99 -14.99 12.96
C SER A 164 -10.56 -14.28 11.73
N ARG A 165 -9.67 -13.81 10.88
CA ARG A 165 -10.03 -13.30 9.54
C ARG A 165 -8.95 -13.73 8.57
N SER A 166 -9.38 -14.37 7.49
CA SER A 166 -8.49 -14.75 6.39
C SER A 166 -9.21 -14.84 5.06
N TRP A 167 -8.51 -14.68 3.99
CA TRP A 167 -9.01 -14.94 2.65
C TRP A 167 -7.91 -15.17 1.63
N ASN A 168 -8.24 -15.95 0.61
CA ASN A 168 -7.37 -16.32 -0.49
C ASN A 168 -7.88 -15.69 -1.79
N ARG A 169 -6.95 -15.16 -2.61
CA ARG A 169 -7.30 -14.48 -3.86
C ARG A 169 -6.36 -14.86 -4.99
N ILE A 170 -6.91 -14.96 -6.19
CA ILE A 170 -6.15 -14.81 -7.43
C ILE A 170 -6.21 -13.35 -7.81
N LYS A 171 -5.05 -12.73 -7.99
CA LYS A 171 -4.92 -11.31 -8.29
C LYS A 171 -4.19 -11.10 -9.61
N ALA A 172 -4.74 -10.24 -10.46
CA ALA A 172 -4.02 -9.64 -11.57
C ALA A 172 -3.73 -8.17 -11.25
N SER A 173 -2.66 -7.63 -11.82
CA SER A 173 -2.35 -6.20 -11.70
C SER A 173 -1.70 -5.72 -12.98
N VAL A 174 -2.07 -4.54 -13.42
CA VAL A 174 -1.40 -3.84 -14.53
C VAL A 174 -1.03 -2.43 -14.08
N ALA A 175 0.12 -1.94 -14.52
CA ALA A 175 0.55 -0.57 -14.24
C ALA A 175 0.93 0.14 -15.53
N PHE A 176 0.34 1.31 -15.70
CA PHE A 176 0.57 2.22 -16.80
C PHE A 176 1.31 3.44 -16.29
N GLU A 177 2.04 4.08 -17.19
CA GLU A 177 2.78 5.29 -16.90
C GLU A 177 2.65 6.31 -18.01
N LYS A 178 2.63 7.59 -17.61
CA LYS A 178 2.78 8.73 -18.50
C LYS A 178 3.58 9.83 -17.79
N GLY A 179 4.85 9.97 -18.16
CA GLY A 179 5.78 10.86 -17.46
C GLY A 179 5.83 10.54 -15.96
N ASN A 180 5.54 11.51 -15.11
CA ASN A 180 5.56 11.36 -13.66
C ASN A 180 4.25 10.80 -13.06
N PHE A 181 3.30 10.38 -13.88
CA PHE A 181 2.02 9.84 -13.46
C PHE A 181 1.98 8.32 -13.69
N GLY A 182 1.73 7.56 -12.63
CA GLY A 182 1.50 6.12 -12.66
C GLY A 182 0.04 5.78 -12.34
N LEU A 183 -0.52 4.79 -13.05
CA LEU A 183 -1.86 4.26 -12.84
C LEU A 183 -1.82 2.74 -12.73
N GLY A 184 -2.23 2.21 -11.61
CA GLY A 184 -2.35 0.77 -11.35
C GLY A 184 -3.82 0.33 -11.28
N ILE A 185 -4.13 -0.82 -11.88
CA ILE A 185 -5.44 -1.47 -11.78
C ILE A 185 -5.20 -2.91 -11.32
N SER A 186 -5.87 -3.32 -10.25
CA SER A 186 -5.63 -4.62 -9.62
C SER A 186 -6.95 -5.32 -9.28
N PRO A 187 -7.57 -6.05 -10.23
CA PRO A 187 -8.69 -6.92 -9.95
C PRO A 187 -8.24 -8.19 -9.22
N TRP A 188 -9.16 -8.77 -8.46
CA TRP A 188 -8.98 -10.08 -7.83
C TRP A 188 -10.26 -10.90 -7.84
N TYR A 189 -10.06 -12.21 -7.79
CA TYR A 189 -11.10 -13.20 -7.56
C TYR A 189 -10.85 -13.85 -6.19
N ARG A 190 -11.84 -13.81 -5.30
CA ARG A 190 -11.80 -14.52 -4.02
C ARG A 190 -11.95 -16.02 -4.26
N ILE A 191 -11.04 -16.81 -3.73
CA ILE A 191 -11.19 -18.26 -3.66
C ILE A 191 -12.15 -18.55 -2.51
N HIS A 192 -13.28 -19.19 -2.83
CA HIS A 192 -14.27 -19.55 -1.83
C HIS A 192 -13.77 -20.66 -0.92
N GLU A 193 -14.12 -20.56 0.34
CA GLU A 193 -13.87 -21.54 1.38
C GLU A 193 -15.23 -22.16 1.82
N ASP A 194 -15.19 -23.34 2.41
CA ASP A 194 -16.40 -23.96 2.95
C ASP A 194 -16.92 -23.13 4.10
N ARG A 195 -18.23 -22.95 4.21
CA ARG A 195 -18.87 -22.06 5.19
C ARG A 195 -18.47 -22.31 6.64
N GLU A 196 -18.09 -23.54 6.98
CA GLU A 196 -17.64 -23.90 8.32
C GLU A 196 -16.25 -23.38 8.64
N ASN A 197 -15.46 -23.03 7.61
CA ASN A 197 -14.09 -22.55 7.70
C ASN A 197 -13.93 -21.09 7.24
N ASP A 198 -15.03 -20.45 6.80
CA ASP A 198 -15.00 -19.10 6.23
C ASP A 198 -15.33 -18.06 7.28
N ASP A 199 -14.30 -17.48 7.87
CA ASP A 199 -14.39 -16.49 8.96
C ASP A 199 -14.99 -15.14 8.52
N ASN A 200 -15.08 -14.88 7.20
CA ASN A 200 -15.50 -13.59 6.64
C ASN A 200 -16.13 -13.74 5.25
N HIS A 201 -17.18 -14.56 5.17
CA HIS A 201 -17.84 -14.96 3.91
C HIS A 201 -18.33 -13.78 3.06
N ASP A 202 -18.64 -12.65 3.66
CA ASP A 202 -19.17 -11.42 3.05
C ASP A 202 -18.08 -10.34 2.82
N ILE A 203 -16.79 -10.66 2.97
CA ILE A 203 -15.70 -9.68 2.84
C ILE A 203 -15.70 -8.95 1.49
N THR A 204 -16.11 -9.62 0.42
CA THR A 204 -16.22 -9.02 -0.91
C THR A 204 -17.32 -7.99 -1.03
N ASP A 205 -18.36 -8.04 -0.18
CA ASP A 205 -19.42 -7.04 -0.14
C ASP A 205 -18.89 -5.66 0.27
N PHE A 206 -17.82 -5.64 1.07
CA PHE A 206 -17.19 -4.41 1.58
C PHE A 206 -15.92 -4.04 0.80
N LEU A 207 -15.06 -5.01 0.52
CA LEU A 207 -13.77 -4.80 -0.14
C LEU A 207 -13.84 -4.87 -1.67
N GLY A 208 -14.95 -5.40 -2.22
CA GLY A 208 -15.13 -5.54 -3.66
C GLY A 208 -14.16 -6.52 -4.31
N HIS A 209 -13.98 -6.37 -5.62
CA HIS A 209 -13.22 -7.29 -6.48
C HIS A 209 -11.99 -6.64 -7.14
N GLY A 210 -11.55 -5.48 -6.64
CA GLY A 210 -10.38 -4.80 -7.20
C GLY A 210 -10.14 -3.43 -6.59
N LYS A 211 -9.00 -2.88 -6.99
CA LYS A 211 -8.64 -1.48 -6.66
C LYS A 211 -8.00 -0.78 -7.85
N VAL A 212 -8.14 0.53 -7.88
CA VAL A 212 -7.40 1.44 -8.74
C VAL A 212 -6.47 2.27 -7.88
N GLN A 213 -5.27 2.50 -8.33
CA GLN A 213 -4.27 3.28 -7.64
C GLN A 213 -3.59 4.23 -8.60
N ALA A 214 -3.59 5.52 -8.29
CA ALA A 214 -2.83 6.53 -8.99
C ALA A 214 -1.66 7.00 -8.12
N ALA A 215 -0.54 7.36 -8.74
CA ALA A 215 0.57 8.02 -8.09
C ALA A 215 1.14 9.10 -9.00
N TYR A 216 1.58 10.21 -8.42
CA TYR A 216 2.17 11.33 -9.14
C TYR A 216 3.40 11.85 -8.41
N LYS A 217 4.53 11.93 -9.13
CA LYS A 217 5.80 12.45 -8.63
C LYS A 217 5.96 13.91 -9.05
N LEU A 218 6.12 14.79 -8.08
CA LEU A 218 6.41 16.21 -8.27
C LEU A 218 7.72 16.56 -7.59
N GLY A 219 8.81 16.59 -8.32
CA GLY A 219 10.15 16.67 -7.75
C GLY A 219 10.38 15.51 -6.77
N ASN A 220 10.63 15.81 -5.51
CA ASN A 220 10.84 14.81 -4.46
C ASN A 220 9.59 14.47 -3.65
N HIS A 221 8.44 15.01 -4.04
CA HIS A 221 7.16 14.71 -3.45
C HIS A 221 6.46 13.62 -4.26
N THR A 222 5.87 12.64 -3.58
CA THR A 222 4.99 11.65 -4.21
C THR A 222 3.60 11.73 -3.58
N PHE A 223 2.60 11.90 -4.41
CA PHE A 223 1.19 11.84 -4.03
C PHE A 223 0.62 10.52 -4.53
N SER A 224 -0.19 9.85 -3.72
CA SER A 224 -0.92 8.68 -4.19
C SER A 224 -2.38 8.72 -3.77
N LEU A 225 -3.20 8.08 -4.58
CA LEU A 225 -4.63 7.90 -4.33
C LEU A 225 -5.00 6.46 -4.68
N MET A 226 -5.56 5.74 -3.74
CA MET A 226 -6.16 4.43 -3.93
C MET A 226 -7.68 4.54 -3.81
N SER A 227 -8.40 3.90 -4.72
CA SER A 227 -9.84 3.69 -4.62
C SER A 227 -10.13 2.19 -4.75
N ARG A 228 -10.85 1.69 -3.79
CA ARG A 228 -11.40 0.33 -3.77
C ARG A 228 -12.90 0.46 -3.59
N ASN A 229 -13.66 -0.05 -4.52
CA ASN A 229 -15.11 0.10 -4.51
C ASN A 229 -15.80 -1.21 -4.82
N ASN A 230 -16.89 -1.48 -4.11
CA ASN A 230 -17.78 -2.56 -4.47
C ASN A 230 -18.90 -2.03 -5.39
N LEU A 231 -18.76 -2.30 -6.69
CA LEU A 231 -19.74 -1.90 -7.70
C LEU A 231 -21.12 -2.54 -7.47
N GLU A 232 -21.16 -3.73 -6.88
CA GLU A 232 -22.39 -4.46 -6.56
C GLU A 232 -23.22 -3.74 -5.48
N SER A 233 -22.57 -2.98 -4.61
CA SER A 233 -23.23 -2.16 -3.59
C SER A 233 -23.73 -0.80 -4.11
N GLY A 234 -23.61 -0.55 -5.44
CA GLY A 234 -23.95 0.77 -6.01
C GLY A 234 -23.03 1.89 -5.49
N PHE A 235 -21.76 1.58 -5.24
CA PHE A 235 -20.74 2.47 -4.68
C PHE A 235 -20.95 2.87 -3.20
N SER A 236 -21.86 2.23 -2.48
CA SER A 236 -22.10 2.52 -1.05
C SER A 236 -21.04 1.91 -0.13
N LYS A 237 -20.28 0.91 -0.60
CA LYS A 237 -19.21 0.25 0.14
C LYS A 237 -17.88 0.36 -0.63
N GLY A 238 -16.79 0.37 0.10
CA GLY A 238 -15.44 0.51 -0.46
C GLY A 238 -14.58 1.41 0.42
N ALA A 239 -13.47 1.89 -0.12
CA ALA A 239 -12.57 2.80 0.58
C ALA A 239 -11.80 3.70 -0.38
N VAL A 240 -11.36 4.84 0.15
CA VAL A 240 -10.40 5.75 -0.48
C VAL A 240 -9.24 5.96 0.49
N GLU A 241 -8.01 5.86 -0.02
CA GLU A 241 -6.79 6.18 0.71
C GLU A 241 -5.96 7.17 -0.09
N GLY A 242 -5.58 8.26 0.53
CA GLY A 242 -4.63 9.23 -0.01
C GLY A 242 -3.33 9.22 0.78
N SER A 243 -2.19 9.38 0.12
CA SER A 243 -0.94 9.59 0.81
C SER A 243 -0.08 10.66 0.14
N TRP A 244 0.78 11.26 0.95
CA TRP A 244 1.77 12.23 0.53
C TRP A 244 3.09 11.92 1.22
N SER A 245 4.14 11.71 0.42
CA SER A 245 5.52 11.63 0.91
C SER A 245 6.32 12.84 0.44
N PHE A 246 7.21 13.32 1.30
CA PHE A 246 8.06 14.47 1.06
C PHE A 246 9.45 14.26 1.68
N PRO A 247 10.51 14.86 1.14
CA PRO A 247 11.87 14.63 1.63
C PRO A 247 12.07 15.23 3.02
N ILE A 248 12.66 14.47 3.96
CA ILE A 248 13.23 14.95 5.22
C ILE A 248 14.75 14.87 5.15
N THR A 249 15.25 13.72 4.68
CA THR A 249 16.67 13.47 4.41
C THR A 249 16.80 12.75 3.07
N GLU A 250 18.03 12.47 2.64
CA GLU A 250 18.26 11.65 1.42
C GLU A 250 17.68 10.23 1.48
N ARG A 251 17.44 9.69 2.68
CA ARG A 251 17.01 8.31 2.91
C ARG A 251 15.67 8.17 3.60
N VAL A 252 15.13 9.26 4.15
CA VAL A 252 13.89 9.24 4.94
C VAL A 252 12.97 10.32 4.41
N LYS A 253 11.75 9.91 4.09
CA LYS A 253 10.65 10.79 3.68
C LYS A 253 9.70 11.02 4.85
N GLY A 254 9.13 12.22 4.96
CA GLY A 254 7.92 12.44 5.75
C GLY A 254 6.75 11.77 5.04
N TYR A 255 5.81 11.26 5.80
CA TYR A 255 4.67 10.53 5.25
C TYR A 255 3.37 10.91 5.95
N VAL A 256 2.39 11.27 5.17
CA VAL A 256 1.01 11.56 5.61
C VAL A 256 0.08 10.60 4.90
N GLN A 257 -0.86 10.01 5.63
CA GLN A 257 -1.87 9.12 5.06
C GLN A 257 -3.25 9.51 5.58
N PHE A 258 -4.22 9.47 4.71
CA PHE A 258 -5.64 9.60 5.00
C PHE A 258 -6.37 8.40 4.42
N PHE A 259 -7.27 7.81 5.18
CA PHE A 259 -8.11 6.69 4.76
C PHE A 259 -9.54 6.95 5.20
N THR A 260 -10.50 6.61 4.35
CA THR A 260 -11.92 6.61 4.71
C THR A 260 -12.64 5.47 3.99
N GLY A 261 -13.48 4.74 4.71
CA GLY A 261 -14.25 3.63 4.17
C GLY A 261 -14.18 2.36 5.00
N TYR A 262 -14.40 1.24 4.33
CA TYR A 262 -14.42 -0.11 4.90
C TYR A 262 -13.05 -0.79 4.72
N GLY A 263 -12.69 -1.67 5.68
CA GLY A 263 -11.48 -2.49 5.57
C GLY A 263 -10.19 -1.70 5.72
N SER A 264 -10.10 -0.84 6.73
CA SER A 264 -8.84 -0.22 7.18
C SER A 264 -7.84 -1.28 7.66
N ASN A 265 -8.36 -2.38 8.17
CA ASN A 265 -7.66 -3.62 8.50
C ASN A 265 -8.61 -4.80 8.34
N LEU A 266 -8.10 -6.03 8.55
CA LEU A 266 -8.84 -7.22 8.19
C LEU A 266 -9.99 -7.56 9.16
N ILE A 267 -9.79 -7.35 10.47
CA ILE A 267 -10.85 -7.62 11.45
C ILE A 267 -11.99 -6.59 11.35
N GLU A 268 -11.69 -5.37 10.89
CA GLU A 268 -12.64 -4.28 10.65
C GLU A 268 -13.09 -4.21 9.17
N TYR A 269 -13.04 -5.32 8.41
CA TYR A 269 -13.36 -5.28 6.98
C TYR A 269 -14.76 -4.74 6.68
N ASN A 270 -15.71 -4.96 7.57
CA ASN A 270 -17.11 -4.54 7.49
C ASN A 270 -17.44 -3.32 8.37
N HIS A 271 -16.43 -2.68 8.96
CA HIS A 271 -16.56 -1.49 9.79
C HIS A 271 -16.08 -0.25 9.02
N TYR A 272 -16.90 0.81 8.99
CA TYR A 272 -16.53 2.08 8.36
C TYR A 272 -15.78 2.96 9.35
N ASN A 273 -14.61 3.42 8.98
CA ASN A 273 -13.88 4.40 9.77
C ASN A 273 -13.10 5.39 8.87
N THR A 274 -12.66 6.47 9.48
CA THR A 274 -11.77 7.46 8.86
C THR A 274 -10.53 7.56 9.70
N THR A 275 -9.37 7.45 9.06
CA THR A 275 -8.09 7.59 9.74
C THR A 275 -7.23 8.66 9.10
N ALA A 276 -6.48 9.37 9.91
CA ALA A 276 -5.47 10.34 9.47
C ALA A 276 -4.18 10.11 10.25
N GLY A 277 -3.08 9.96 9.53
CA GLY A 277 -1.80 9.63 10.16
C GLY A 277 -0.63 10.42 9.59
N VAL A 278 0.37 10.65 10.46
CA VAL A 278 1.61 11.33 10.13
C VAL A 278 2.80 10.56 10.69
N GLY A 279 3.88 10.50 9.92
CA GLY A 279 5.08 9.80 10.31
C GLY A 279 6.18 9.87 9.26
N ILE A 280 6.88 8.77 9.06
CA ILE A 280 7.99 8.67 8.11
C ILE A 280 7.84 7.46 7.20
N ALA A 281 8.43 7.53 6.02
CA ALA A 281 8.56 6.42 5.09
C ALA A 281 10.01 6.24 4.64
N LEU A 282 10.38 4.98 4.43
CA LEU A 282 11.65 4.61 3.80
C LEU A 282 11.48 4.47 2.28
N THR A 283 10.29 4.03 1.86
CA THR A 283 9.93 3.87 0.44
C THR A 283 8.47 4.25 0.24
N ASP A 284 8.15 4.77 -0.93
CA ASP A 284 6.79 5.10 -1.37
C ASP A 284 6.44 4.38 -2.70
N TRP A 285 5.50 4.90 -3.47
CA TRP A 285 5.01 4.26 -4.69
C TRP A 285 5.88 4.53 -5.94
N LEU A 286 6.69 5.63 -5.95
CA LEU A 286 7.49 6.05 -7.11
C LEU A 286 8.93 6.39 -6.74
#